data_684899d3404428d77091aedc8c871827
#
_entry.id   684899d3404428d77091aedc8c871827
#
_cell.length_a   1.000
_cell.length_b   1.000
_cell.length_c   1.000
_cell.angle_alpha   90.00
_cell.angle_beta   90.00
_cell.angle_gamma   90.00
#
_symmetry.space_group_name_H-M   'P 1'
#
loop_
_entity.id
_entity.type
_entity.pdbx_description
1 polymer ?
#
loop_
_entity_poly.entity_id
_entity_poly.type
_entity_poly.pdbx_seq_one_letter_code
_entity_poly.pdbx_strand_id
1 'polypeptide(L)'
;ADNIEGDNSINETIARLAMEYELPLWNYWKAVQPAINHGLLPDMEHLNSWSGPPATDFSLPIAMDYGKEVKNITALQMLNFLMEQLADPSLTVAPTPAP
;
A
#
# COMPACT_ATOMS: atom_id res chain seq x y z
N ALA A 1 9.53 -5.35 -1.10
CA ALA A 1 8.88 -5.89 0.09
C ALA A 1 9.12 -7.39 0.19
N ASP A 2 9.00 -7.92 1.39
CA ASP A 2 9.14 -9.35 1.61
C ASP A 2 7.95 -10.12 1.05
N ASN A 3 8.19 -11.33 0.62
CA ASN A 3 7.12 -12.28 0.34
C ASN A 3 6.68 -12.95 1.66
N ILE A 4 5.64 -13.79 1.57
CA ILE A 4 5.07 -14.42 2.76
C ILE A 4 6.05 -15.39 3.45
N GLU A 5 7.04 -15.90 2.73
CA GLU A 5 8.03 -16.85 3.24
C GLU A 5 9.29 -16.14 3.75
N GLY A 6 9.39 -14.84 3.57
CA GLY A 6 10.53 -14.07 4.02
C GLY A 6 10.53 -13.85 5.53
N ASP A 7 11.64 -13.35 6.03
CA ASP A 7 11.82 -13.04 7.45
C ASP A 7 11.34 -11.63 7.82
N ASN A 8 10.70 -10.95 6.90
CA ASN A 8 10.17 -9.60 7.05
C ASN A 8 11.24 -8.50 7.21
N SER A 9 12.48 -8.81 6.95
CA SER A 9 13.58 -7.85 7.15
C SER A 9 13.51 -6.66 6.19
N ILE A 10 13.04 -6.87 4.96
CA ILE A 10 12.90 -5.80 3.96
C ILE A 10 11.78 -4.84 4.39
N ASN A 11 10.63 -5.37 4.80
CA ASN A 11 9.51 -4.55 5.26
C ASN A 11 9.88 -3.76 6.51
N GLU A 12 10.58 -4.36 7.47
CA GLU A 12 11.06 -3.66 8.65
C GLU A 12 12.04 -2.54 8.30
N THR A 13 12.92 -2.79 7.35
CA THR A 13 13.89 -1.79 6.89
C THR A 13 13.17 -0.61 6.21
N ILE A 14 12.17 -0.88 5.37
CA ILE A 14 11.37 0.16 4.72
C ILE A 14 10.66 1.01 5.78
N ALA A 15 10.02 0.39 6.76
CA ALA A 15 9.31 1.11 7.82
C ALA A 15 10.27 1.97 8.66
N ARG A 16 11.43 1.44 8.99
CA ARG A 16 12.44 2.16 9.75
C ARG A 16 12.97 3.37 8.99
N LEU A 17 13.25 3.21 7.69
CA LEU A 17 13.72 4.31 6.84
C LEU A 17 12.64 5.38 6.67
N ALA A 18 11.38 4.97 6.51
CA ALA A 18 10.28 5.92 6.43
C ALA A 18 10.19 6.76 7.71
N MET A 19 10.33 6.16 8.87
CA MET A 19 10.33 6.87 10.15
C MET A 19 11.55 7.77 10.29
N GLU A 20 12.73 7.25 9.99
CA GLU A 20 14.00 7.98 10.13
C GLU A 20 14.05 9.22 9.25
N TYR A 21 13.57 9.10 8.01
CA TYR A 21 13.55 10.20 7.03
C TYR A 21 12.23 10.97 7.02
N GLU A 22 11.31 10.65 7.93
CA GLU A 22 10.00 11.28 8.04
C GLU A 22 9.22 11.27 6.73
N LEU A 23 9.25 10.12 6.06
CA LEU A 23 8.56 9.90 4.79
C LEU A 23 7.22 9.22 5.01
N PRO A 24 6.21 9.52 4.17
CA PRO A 24 4.97 8.75 4.20
C PRO A 24 5.23 7.29 3.88
N LEU A 25 4.52 6.39 4.57
CA LEU A 25 4.61 4.96 4.34
C LEU A 25 3.32 4.43 3.76
N TRP A 26 3.38 3.88 2.56
CA TRP A 26 2.28 3.10 1.98
C TRP A 26 2.42 1.66 2.42
N ASN A 27 1.69 1.29 3.47
CA ASN A 27 1.77 -0.05 4.05
C ASN A 27 0.82 -1.02 3.34
N TYR A 28 1.10 -1.28 2.08
CA TYR A 28 0.34 -2.22 1.27
C TYR A 28 0.40 -3.64 1.84
N TRP A 29 1.56 -4.08 2.32
CA TRP A 29 1.75 -5.42 2.88
C TRP A 29 0.72 -5.70 3.98
N LYS A 30 0.55 -4.76 4.90
CA LYS A 30 -0.45 -4.88 5.97
C LYS A 30 -1.88 -4.88 5.44
N ALA A 31 -2.17 -3.99 4.48
CA ALA A 31 -3.51 -3.85 3.93
C ALA A 31 -3.97 -5.09 3.18
N VAL A 32 -3.05 -5.83 2.57
CA VAL A 32 -3.37 -6.98 1.73
C VAL A 32 -3.45 -8.30 2.49
N GLN A 33 -3.02 -8.34 3.76
CA GLN A 33 -2.99 -9.60 4.52
C GLN A 33 -4.37 -10.29 4.62
N PRO A 34 -5.49 -9.58 4.84
CA PRO A 34 -6.80 -10.24 4.89
C PRO A 34 -7.31 -10.76 3.54
N ALA A 35 -6.69 -10.37 2.43
CA ALA A 35 -7.13 -10.78 1.11
C ALA A 35 -6.95 -12.28 0.87
N ILE A 36 -7.64 -12.83 -0.12
CA ILE A 36 -7.52 -14.24 -0.50
C ILE A 36 -6.07 -14.55 -0.85
N ASN A 37 -5.52 -15.55 -0.19
CA ASN A 37 -4.10 -15.95 -0.33
C ASN A 37 -3.14 -14.77 -0.16
N HIS A 38 -3.44 -13.87 0.77
CA HIS A 38 -2.67 -12.64 1.03
C HIS A 38 -2.48 -11.77 -0.22
N GLY A 39 -3.42 -11.84 -1.15
CA GLY A 39 -3.38 -11.08 -2.38
C GLY A 39 -2.51 -11.68 -3.47
N LEU A 40 -2.06 -12.92 -3.31
CA LEU A 40 -1.14 -13.58 -4.23
C LEU A 40 -1.81 -14.70 -5.03
N LEU A 41 -1.33 -14.92 -6.25
CA LEU A 41 -1.61 -16.13 -6.99
C LEU A 41 -0.95 -17.33 -6.30
N PRO A 42 -1.33 -18.58 -6.68
CA PRO A 42 -0.71 -19.77 -6.08
C PRO A 42 0.81 -19.84 -6.21
N ASP A 43 1.41 -19.10 -7.15
CA ASP A 43 2.87 -19.03 -7.31
C ASP A 43 3.56 -18.24 -6.18
N MET A 44 2.81 -17.54 -5.33
CA MET A 44 3.28 -16.72 -4.22
C MET A 44 4.16 -15.53 -4.64
N GLU A 45 4.11 -15.14 -5.90
CA GLU A 45 4.90 -14.03 -6.44
C GLU A 45 4.03 -12.93 -7.06
N HIS A 46 3.06 -13.31 -7.89
CA HIS A 46 2.21 -12.36 -8.59
C HIS A 46 0.95 -12.07 -7.79
N LEU A 47 0.46 -10.84 -7.91
CA LEU A 47 -0.79 -10.44 -7.28
C LEU A 47 -1.98 -11.09 -7.98
N ASN A 48 -2.94 -11.58 -7.17
CA ASN A 48 -4.20 -12.05 -7.71
C ASN A 48 -5.13 -10.87 -8.02
N SER A 49 -6.17 -11.14 -8.80
CA SER A 49 -7.18 -10.18 -9.16
C SER A 49 -8.51 -10.89 -9.34
N TRP A 50 -9.61 -10.21 -9.00
CA TRP A 50 -10.93 -10.71 -9.32
C TRP A 50 -11.12 -10.72 -10.84
N SER A 51 -11.67 -11.81 -11.37
CA SER A 51 -11.81 -12.02 -12.82
C SER A 51 -13.01 -11.30 -13.44
N GLY A 52 -13.81 -10.59 -12.66
CA GLY A 52 -14.95 -9.80 -13.13
C GLY A 52 -14.54 -8.43 -13.65
N PRO A 53 -14.92 -7.33 -12.97
CA PRO A 53 -14.60 -5.97 -13.41
C PRO A 53 -13.10 -5.69 -13.40
N PRO A 54 -12.66 -4.59 -14.04
CA PRO A 54 -11.28 -4.15 -13.97
C PRO A 54 -10.78 -3.97 -12.54
N ALA A 55 -9.48 -4.14 -12.31
CA ALA A 55 -8.87 -3.99 -11.00
C ALA A 55 -8.94 -2.57 -10.42
N THR A 56 -9.48 -1.63 -11.16
CA THR A 56 -9.78 -0.26 -10.74
C THR A 56 -11.24 -0.05 -10.36
N ASP A 57 -12.07 -1.09 -10.41
CA ASP A 57 -13.47 -1.00 -10.02
C ASP A 57 -13.62 -1.51 -8.58
N PHE A 58 -13.91 -0.60 -7.67
CA PHE A 58 -14.07 -0.87 -6.24
C PHE A 58 -15.52 -0.83 -5.79
N SER A 59 -16.46 -0.93 -6.73
CA SER A 59 -17.89 -0.78 -6.44
C SER A 59 -18.47 -1.93 -5.61
N LEU A 60 -17.82 -3.08 -5.59
CA LEU A 60 -18.25 -4.25 -4.83
C LEU A 60 -17.24 -4.58 -3.73
N PRO A 61 -17.71 -4.95 -2.53
CA PRO A 61 -16.81 -5.33 -1.43
C PRO A 61 -15.83 -6.44 -1.76
N ILE A 62 -16.19 -7.36 -2.64
CA ILE A 62 -15.34 -8.47 -3.04
C ILE A 62 -14.02 -7.99 -3.67
N ALA A 63 -13.99 -6.77 -4.21
CA ALA A 63 -12.76 -6.21 -4.76
C ALA A 63 -11.63 -6.19 -3.73
N MET A 64 -11.95 -6.02 -2.45
CA MET A 64 -10.96 -5.97 -1.38
C MET A 64 -10.38 -7.33 -0.99
N ASP A 65 -10.88 -8.41 -1.59
CA ASP A 65 -10.37 -9.76 -1.34
C ASP A 65 -9.20 -10.13 -2.25
N TYR A 66 -8.77 -9.22 -3.13
CA TYR A 66 -7.76 -9.50 -4.15
C TYR A 66 -6.63 -8.47 -4.14
N GLY A 67 -5.43 -8.95 -4.45
CA GLY A 67 -4.21 -8.16 -4.30
C GLY A 67 -4.14 -6.94 -5.20
N LYS A 68 -4.49 -7.06 -6.47
CA LYS A 68 -4.44 -5.91 -7.41
C LYS A 68 -5.42 -4.81 -7.03
N GLU A 69 -6.63 -5.18 -6.63
CA GLU A 69 -7.65 -4.24 -6.23
C GLU A 69 -7.23 -3.49 -4.96
N VAL A 70 -6.73 -4.20 -3.94
CA VAL A 70 -6.21 -3.59 -2.72
C VAL A 70 -5.02 -2.68 -3.03
N LYS A 71 -4.12 -3.10 -3.90
CA LYS A 71 -2.99 -2.26 -4.33
C LYS A 71 -3.49 -0.94 -4.93
N ASN A 72 -4.43 -1.02 -5.85
CA ASN A 72 -4.92 0.16 -6.57
C ASN A 72 -5.66 1.12 -5.63
N ILE A 73 -6.55 0.62 -4.79
CA ILE A 73 -7.30 1.51 -3.89
C ILE A 73 -6.41 2.14 -2.83
N THR A 74 -5.48 1.38 -2.26
CA THR A 74 -4.57 1.93 -1.24
C THR A 74 -3.60 2.94 -1.85
N ALA A 75 -3.17 2.74 -3.10
CA ALA A 75 -2.37 3.72 -3.81
C ALA A 75 -3.14 5.03 -4.01
N LEU A 76 -4.41 4.96 -4.40
CA LEU A 76 -5.26 6.14 -4.56
C LEU A 76 -5.50 6.84 -3.22
N GLN A 77 -5.72 6.09 -2.15
CA GLN A 77 -5.90 6.64 -0.81
C GLN A 77 -4.63 7.36 -0.34
N MET A 78 -3.47 6.76 -0.56
CA MET A 78 -2.19 7.39 -0.22
C MET A 78 -1.97 8.67 -1.03
N LEU A 79 -2.25 8.63 -2.33
CA LEU A 79 -2.11 9.80 -3.19
C LEU A 79 -3.05 10.93 -2.73
N ASN A 80 -4.30 10.60 -2.43
CA ASN A 80 -5.26 11.57 -1.93
C ASN A 80 -4.78 12.20 -0.61
N PHE A 81 -4.30 11.38 0.31
CA PHE A 81 -3.74 11.86 1.57
C PHE A 81 -2.59 12.84 1.33
N LEU A 82 -1.65 12.49 0.46
CA LEU A 82 -0.51 13.35 0.15
C LEU A 82 -0.95 14.66 -0.49
N MET A 83 -1.91 14.62 -1.40
CA MET A 83 -2.44 15.82 -2.04
C MET A 83 -3.12 16.75 -1.02
N GLU A 84 -3.89 16.20 -0.09
CA GLU A 84 -4.52 16.97 0.98
C GLU A 84 -3.47 17.62 1.88
N GLN A 85 -2.42 16.89 2.24
CA GLN A 85 -1.34 17.41 3.06
C GLN A 85 -0.62 18.57 2.37
N LEU A 86 -0.33 18.44 1.08
CA LEU A 86 0.36 19.48 0.32
C LEU A 86 -0.52 20.71 0.06
N ALA A 87 -1.84 20.54 0.00
CA ALA A 87 -2.78 21.62 -0.23
C ALA A 87 -3.15 22.37 1.06
N ASP A 88 -2.83 21.83 2.24
CA ASP A 88 -3.22 22.43 3.51
C ASP A 88 -2.24 23.54 3.90
N PRO A 89 -2.69 24.83 3.88
CA PRO A 89 -1.81 25.95 4.20
C PRO A 89 -1.43 26.01 5.69
N SER A 90 -2.10 25.27 6.56
CA SER A 90 -1.74 25.19 7.98
C SER A 90 -0.54 24.30 8.21
N LEU A 91 -0.25 23.44 7.25
CA LEU A 91 0.99 22.73 7.25
C LEU A 91 2.08 23.68 6.80
N THR A 92 2.56 24.48 7.72
CA THR A 92 3.81 25.18 7.51
C THR A 92 4.91 24.15 7.42
N VAL A 93 4.89 23.43 6.37
CA VAL A 93 5.96 22.51 6.17
C VAL A 93 7.05 23.29 5.49
N ALA A 94 7.90 23.73 6.29
CA ALA A 94 9.26 23.55 5.94
C ALA A 94 9.41 22.10 5.49
N PRO A 95 9.85 21.87 4.27
CA PRO A 95 10.10 20.52 3.82
C PRO A 95 10.92 19.85 4.90
N THR A 96 10.41 18.79 5.40
CA THR A 96 11.10 17.97 6.36
C THR A 96 12.49 17.76 5.80
N PRO A 97 13.52 18.24 6.47
CA PRO A 97 14.84 18.02 5.94
C PRO A 97 15.05 16.52 5.87
N ALA A 98 15.38 16.05 4.70
CA ALA A 98 15.96 14.76 4.58
C ALA A 98 17.15 14.74 5.53
N PRO A 99 17.23 13.77 6.38
CA PRO A 99 18.35 13.67 7.28
C PRO A 99 19.66 13.57 6.54
#